data_076fb70eecdf79490ad74e6a2ec17a3e
#
_entry.id   076fb70eecdf79490ad74e6a2ec17a3e
#
_cell.length_a   1.000
_cell.length_b   1.000
_cell.length_c   1.000
_cell.angle_alpha   90.00
_cell.angle_beta   90.00
_cell.angle_gamma   90.00
#
_symmetry.space_group_name_H-M   'P 1'
#
loop_
_entity.id
_entity.type
_entity.pdbx_description
1 polymer ?
#
loop_
_entity_poly.entity_id
_entity_poly.type
_entity_poly.pdbx_seq_one_letter_code
_entity_poly.pdbx_strand_id
1 'polypeptide(L)'
;MPSSMNDERPGTRLAILAEGLYLANLLLIPGIAFLVLLALWRRHRDAPPLARSHLQQTLSASLWAGMLLIVANAMILLLGGYHGPYTWAIAITYFTMAHSTLILFGMIGLVRALAGQCWRYPLIGRPLPPDCPQ
;
A
#
# COMPACT_ATOMS: atom_id res chain seq x y z
N MET A 1 -5.73 0.33 33.22
CA MET A 1 -4.30 0.66 33.20
C MET A 1 -3.89 0.96 31.76
N PRO A 2 -3.36 2.13 31.47
CA PRO A 2 -2.80 2.32 30.15
C PRO A 2 -1.64 1.32 30.01
N SER A 3 -1.73 0.44 29.01
CA SER A 3 -0.62 -0.42 28.63
C SER A 3 0.59 0.47 28.39
N SER A 4 1.66 0.22 29.15
CA SER A 4 2.90 0.96 28.98
C SER A 4 3.36 0.83 27.53
N MET A 5 3.94 1.87 26.97
CA MET A 5 4.50 1.87 25.61
C MET A 5 5.54 0.75 25.37
N ASN A 6 5.81 -0.06 26.38
CA ASN A 6 6.71 -1.22 26.35
C ASN A 6 6.03 -2.55 25.95
N ASP A 7 4.70 -2.58 25.84
CA ASP A 7 3.93 -3.79 25.47
C ASP A 7 3.67 -3.90 23.96
N GLU A 8 4.13 -2.93 23.16
CA GLU A 8 4.00 -3.01 21.70
C GLU A 8 4.87 -4.14 21.14
N ARG A 9 4.29 -4.95 20.27
CA ARG A 9 5.05 -5.98 19.54
C ARG A 9 6.22 -5.35 18.78
N PRO A 10 7.38 -6.03 18.71
CA PRO A 10 8.52 -5.52 17.96
C PRO A 10 8.14 -5.21 16.50
N GLY A 11 8.47 -4.00 16.04
CA GLY A 11 8.21 -3.58 14.67
C GLY A 11 6.85 -2.91 14.43
N THR A 12 5.98 -2.79 15.43
CA THR A 12 4.66 -2.14 15.29
C THR A 12 4.76 -0.72 14.75
N ARG A 13 5.67 0.10 15.28
CA ARG A 13 5.85 1.49 14.80
C ARG A 13 6.25 1.57 13.34
N LEU A 14 7.17 0.71 12.91
CA LEU A 14 7.61 0.66 11.52
C LEU A 14 6.51 0.14 10.60
N ALA A 15 5.70 -0.83 11.05
CA ALA A 15 4.53 -1.32 10.32
C ALA A 15 3.49 -0.21 10.12
N ILE A 16 3.18 0.55 11.17
CA ILE A 16 2.26 1.70 11.10
C ILE A 16 2.80 2.77 10.14
N LEU A 17 4.10 3.07 10.21
CA LEU A 17 4.74 4.01 9.30
C LEU A 17 4.66 3.55 7.85
N ALA A 18 4.86 2.26 7.58
CA ALA A 18 4.75 1.69 6.24
C ALA A 18 3.35 1.86 5.65
N GLU A 19 2.31 1.53 6.42
CA GLU A 19 0.92 1.70 5.99
C GLU A 19 0.53 3.17 5.85
N GLY A 20 0.99 4.04 6.75
CA GLY A 20 0.79 5.48 6.66
C GLY A 20 1.45 6.08 5.41
N LEU A 21 2.67 5.68 5.07
CA LEU A 21 3.35 6.10 3.85
C LEU A 21 2.65 5.58 2.58
N TYR A 22 2.12 4.37 2.61
CA TYR A 22 1.32 3.85 1.51
C TYR A 22 0.07 4.70 1.27
N LEU A 23 -0.68 5.03 2.32
CA LEU A 23 -1.84 5.91 2.22
C LEU A 23 -1.45 7.33 1.77
N ALA A 24 -0.34 7.87 2.30
CA ALA A 24 0.19 9.15 1.86
C ALA A 24 0.60 9.12 0.37
N ASN A 25 1.14 8.01 -0.11
CA ASN A 25 1.47 7.83 -1.53
C ASN A 25 0.22 7.85 -2.42
N LEU A 26 -0.90 7.35 -1.94
CA LEU A 26 -2.17 7.36 -2.68
C LEU A 26 -2.89 8.70 -2.62
N LEU A 27 -2.83 9.41 -1.48
CA LEU A 27 -3.72 10.54 -1.18
C LEU A 27 -3.04 11.91 -1.25
N LEU A 28 -1.76 12.01 -0.88
CA LEU A 28 -1.12 13.31 -0.61
C LEU A 28 0.11 13.58 -1.49
N ILE A 29 1.10 12.70 -1.44
CA ILE A 29 2.42 12.90 -2.04
C ILE A 29 2.86 11.67 -2.84
N PRO A 30 2.17 11.38 -3.96
CA PRO A 30 2.50 10.22 -4.79
C PRO A 30 3.95 10.30 -5.29
N GLY A 31 4.63 9.16 -5.29
CA GLY A 31 6.02 9.05 -5.70
C GLY A 31 7.02 9.36 -4.59
N ILE A 32 6.91 10.50 -3.90
CA ILE A 32 7.82 10.84 -2.78
C ILE A 32 7.64 9.86 -1.63
N ALA A 33 6.41 9.61 -1.20
CA ALA A 33 6.12 8.63 -0.16
C ALA A 33 6.55 7.22 -0.58
N PHE A 34 6.42 6.86 -1.85
CA PHE A 34 6.94 5.59 -2.39
C PHE A 34 8.47 5.49 -2.27
N LEU A 35 9.20 6.55 -2.59
CA LEU A 35 10.66 6.56 -2.45
C LEU A 35 11.10 6.42 -0.99
N VAL A 36 10.40 7.08 -0.07
CA VAL A 36 10.63 6.92 1.37
C VAL A 36 10.34 5.48 1.81
N LEU A 37 9.24 4.90 1.35
CA LEU A 37 8.87 3.51 1.64
C LEU A 37 9.93 2.52 1.11
N LEU A 38 10.42 2.75 -0.09
CA LEU A 38 11.50 1.95 -0.70
C LEU A 38 12.81 2.07 0.09
N ALA A 39 13.16 3.28 0.53
CA ALA A 39 14.34 3.53 1.37
C ALA A 39 14.22 2.82 2.73
N LEU A 40 13.04 2.89 3.37
CA LEU A 40 12.78 2.18 4.62
C LEU A 40 12.90 0.66 4.44
N TRP A 41 12.33 0.11 3.39
CA TRP A 41 12.44 -1.32 3.10
C TRP A 41 13.89 -1.77 2.89
N ARG A 42 14.68 -0.98 2.17
CA ARG A 42 16.12 -1.27 1.97
C ARG A 42 16.92 -1.19 3.26
N ARG A 43 16.61 -0.22 4.10
CA ARG A 43 17.32 0.03 5.36
C ARG A 43 16.98 -0.97 6.47
N HIS A 44 15.75 -1.50 6.47
CA HIS A 44 15.22 -2.35 7.53
C HIS A 44 14.98 -3.79 7.06
N ARG A 45 15.90 -4.35 6.29
CA ARG A 45 15.79 -5.74 5.81
C ARG A 45 15.75 -6.77 6.92
N ASP A 46 16.40 -6.47 8.05
CA ASP A 46 16.49 -7.32 9.24
C ASP A 46 15.41 -6.94 10.29
N ALA A 47 14.40 -6.18 9.90
CA ALA A 47 13.32 -5.79 10.79
C ALA A 47 12.52 -7.01 11.27
N PRO A 48 11.84 -6.91 12.45
CA PRO A 48 10.94 -7.95 12.92
C PRO A 48 9.90 -8.37 11.87
N PRO A 49 9.40 -9.62 11.91
CA PRO A 49 8.48 -10.16 10.91
C PRO A 49 7.26 -9.26 10.64
N LEU A 50 6.70 -8.65 11.68
CA LEU A 50 5.57 -7.72 11.55
C LEU A 50 5.92 -6.52 10.65
N ALA A 51 6.99 -5.80 10.96
CA ALA A 51 7.40 -4.63 10.19
C ALA A 51 7.79 -4.99 8.76
N ARG A 52 8.55 -6.07 8.60
CA ARG A 52 8.97 -6.56 7.28
C ARG A 52 7.79 -6.95 6.41
N SER A 53 6.78 -7.60 6.99
CA SER A 53 5.55 -7.96 6.29
C SER A 53 4.84 -6.71 5.77
N HIS A 54 4.55 -5.74 6.62
CA HIS A 54 3.87 -4.50 6.22
C HIS A 54 4.66 -3.69 5.19
N LEU A 55 5.99 -3.60 5.32
CA LEU A 55 6.85 -2.97 4.32
C LEU A 55 6.75 -3.66 2.95
N GLN A 56 6.76 -4.98 2.92
CA GLN A 56 6.64 -5.74 1.67
C GLN A 56 5.25 -5.60 1.05
N GLN A 57 4.19 -5.65 1.85
CA GLN A 57 2.82 -5.52 1.37
C GLN A 57 2.57 -4.13 0.77
N THR A 58 2.93 -3.08 1.50
CA THR A 58 2.74 -1.69 1.07
C THR A 58 3.59 -1.34 -0.15
N LEU A 59 4.83 -1.85 -0.22
CA LEU A 59 5.68 -1.67 -1.39
C LEU A 59 5.10 -2.37 -2.62
N SER A 60 4.65 -3.62 -2.47
CA SER A 60 3.98 -4.37 -3.55
C SER A 60 2.72 -3.66 -4.02
N ALA A 61 1.87 -3.22 -3.09
CA ALA A 61 0.64 -2.49 -3.41
C ALA A 61 0.92 -1.16 -4.12
N SER A 62 1.96 -0.43 -3.71
CA SER A 62 2.38 0.82 -4.37
C SER A 62 2.86 0.57 -5.80
N LEU A 63 3.60 -0.52 -6.03
CA LEU A 63 4.02 -0.92 -7.38
C LEU A 63 2.83 -1.28 -8.26
N TRP A 64 1.87 -2.03 -7.73
CA TRP A 64 0.63 -2.36 -8.44
C TRP A 64 -0.20 -1.11 -8.74
N ALA A 65 -0.30 -0.16 -7.81
CA ALA A 65 -0.97 1.11 -8.03
C ALA A 65 -0.34 1.89 -9.21
N GLY A 66 0.99 1.97 -9.24
CA GLY A 66 1.73 2.59 -10.35
C GLY A 66 1.55 1.85 -11.66
N MET A 67 1.60 0.52 -11.65
CA MET A 67 1.37 -0.32 -12.83
C MET A 67 -0.04 -0.11 -13.40
N LEU A 68 -1.07 -0.14 -12.55
CA LEU A 68 -2.45 0.09 -12.96
C LEU A 68 -2.63 1.48 -13.58
N LEU A 69 -2.00 2.49 -13.02
CA LEU A 69 -2.03 3.85 -13.56
C LEU A 69 -1.41 3.92 -14.97
N ILE A 70 -0.24 3.32 -15.15
CA ILE A 70 0.46 3.28 -16.46
C ILE A 70 -0.37 2.51 -17.48
N VAL A 71 -0.84 1.32 -17.14
CA VAL A 71 -1.63 0.47 -18.05
C VAL A 71 -2.92 1.16 -18.46
N ALA A 72 -3.64 1.77 -17.52
CA ALA A 72 -4.88 2.49 -17.83
C ALA A 72 -4.64 3.66 -18.81
N ASN A 73 -3.60 4.47 -18.58
CA ASN A 73 -3.26 5.57 -19.49
C ASN A 73 -2.81 5.05 -20.86
N ALA A 74 -2.00 4.00 -20.92
CA ALA A 74 -1.60 3.38 -22.19
C ALA A 74 -2.81 2.88 -22.97
N MET A 75 -3.76 2.20 -22.33
CA MET A 75 -4.98 1.72 -22.95
C MET A 75 -5.84 2.88 -23.48
N ILE A 76 -5.98 3.96 -22.74
CA ILE A 76 -6.73 5.16 -23.18
C ILE A 76 -6.09 5.72 -24.45
N LEU A 77 -4.75 5.86 -24.49
CA LEU A 77 -4.03 6.39 -25.64
C LEU A 77 -4.18 5.48 -26.88
N LEU A 78 -4.11 4.16 -26.68
CA LEU A 78 -4.24 3.19 -27.78
C LEU A 78 -5.67 3.09 -28.33
N LEU A 79 -6.68 3.34 -27.52
CA LEU A 79 -8.10 3.24 -27.90
C LEU A 79 -8.69 4.56 -28.45
N GLY A 80 -7.87 5.54 -28.77
CA GLY A 80 -8.33 6.78 -29.40
C GLY A 80 -8.06 8.05 -28.59
N GLY A 81 -7.35 7.93 -27.48
CA GLY A 81 -6.94 9.07 -26.65
C GLY A 81 -8.06 9.67 -25.82
N TYR A 82 -7.77 10.83 -25.24
CA TYR A 82 -8.66 11.52 -24.31
C TYR A 82 -9.83 12.28 -24.97
N HIS A 83 -9.92 12.26 -26.28
CA HIS A 83 -10.98 12.95 -27.05
C HIS A 83 -12.17 12.04 -27.39
N GLY A 84 -12.10 10.74 -27.04
CA GLY A 84 -13.19 9.82 -27.28
C GLY A 84 -14.45 10.18 -26.45
N PRO A 85 -15.67 9.93 -26.97
CA PRO A 85 -16.92 10.40 -26.34
C PRO A 85 -17.17 9.78 -24.94
N TYR A 86 -16.67 8.58 -24.71
CA TYR A 86 -16.86 7.86 -23.43
C TYR A 86 -15.57 7.73 -22.62
N THR A 87 -14.45 8.23 -23.10
CA THR A 87 -13.13 8.03 -22.47
C THR A 87 -13.12 8.56 -21.04
N TRP A 88 -13.64 9.73 -20.80
CA TRP A 88 -13.68 10.33 -19.45
C TRP A 88 -14.59 9.58 -18.49
N ALA A 89 -15.73 9.10 -18.94
CA ALA A 89 -16.60 8.29 -18.10
C ALA A 89 -15.93 6.98 -17.69
N ILE A 90 -15.29 6.29 -18.62
CA ILE A 90 -14.54 5.05 -18.35
C ILE A 90 -13.35 5.34 -17.44
N ALA A 91 -12.56 6.38 -17.75
CA ALA A 91 -11.40 6.75 -16.93
C ALA A 91 -11.78 7.08 -15.51
N ILE A 92 -12.77 7.94 -15.29
CA ILE A 92 -13.22 8.33 -13.95
C ILE A 92 -13.72 7.11 -13.18
N THR A 93 -14.57 6.28 -13.81
CA THR A 93 -15.11 5.06 -13.16
C THR A 93 -13.97 4.11 -12.79
N TYR A 94 -13.05 3.83 -13.71
CA TYR A 94 -11.91 2.95 -13.46
C TYR A 94 -11.02 3.47 -12.32
N PHE A 95 -10.61 4.74 -12.39
CA PHE A 95 -9.75 5.32 -11.36
C PHE A 95 -10.44 5.39 -10.00
N THR A 96 -11.72 5.74 -9.97
CA THR A 96 -12.48 5.78 -8.71
C THR A 96 -12.55 4.38 -8.08
N MET A 97 -12.88 3.36 -8.85
CA MET A 97 -12.98 1.98 -8.34
C MET A 97 -11.63 1.45 -7.88
N ALA A 98 -10.59 1.56 -8.72
CA ALA A 98 -9.26 1.08 -8.40
C ALA A 98 -8.66 1.82 -7.20
N HIS A 99 -8.75 3.15 -7.20
CA HIS A 99 -8.19 3.99 -6.14
C HIS A 99 -8.88 3.76 -4.80
N SER A 100 -10.21 3.70 -4.79
CA SER A 100 -10.98 3.40 -3.57
C SER A 100 -10.65 2.02 -3.00
N THR A 101 -10.48 1.02 -3.86
CA THR A 101 -10.10 -0.33 -3.44
C THR A 101 -8.70 -0.33 -2.80
N LEU A 102 -7.75 0.36 -3.40
CA LEU A 102 -6.38 0.46 -2.87
C LEU A 102 -6.33 1.22 -1.54
N ILE A 103 -7.12 2.28 -1.38
CA ILE A 103 -7.26 3.00 -0.12
C ILE A 103 -7.86 2.08 0.95
N LEU A 104 -8.91 1.34 0.62
CA LEU A 104 -9.53 0.40 1.55
C LEU A 104 -8.53 -0.66 2.04
N PHE A 105 -7.71 -1.20 1.14
CA PHE A 105 -6.65 -2.13 1.52
C PHE A 105 -5.65 -1.49 2.49
N GLY A 106 -5.23 -0.26 2.22
CA GLY A 106 -4.34 0.48 3.12
C GLY A 106 -4.96 0.78 4.48
N MET A 107 -6.24 1.10 4.53
CA MET A 107 -6.96 1.32 5.78
C MET A 107 -7.03 0.04 6.63
N ILE A 108 -7.34 -1.10 6.03
CA ILE A 108 -7.33 -2.39 6.72
C ILE A 108 -5.91 -2.73 7.16
N GLY A 109 -4.91 -2.53 6.31
CA GLY A 109 -3.50 -2.73 6.62
C GLY A 109 -3.07 -1.91 7.83
N LEU A 110 -3.45 -0.62 7.89
CA LEU A 110 -3.15 0.26 9.01
C LEU A 110 -3.80 -0.22 10.31
N VAL A 111 -5.08 -0.63 10.27
CA VAL A 111 -5.77 -1.20 11.45
C VAL A 111 -5.06 -2.47 11.93
N ARG A 112 -4.64 -3.33 11.02
CA ARG A 112 -3.87 -4.54 11.36
C ARG A 112 -2.50 -4.20 11.95
N ALA A 113 -1.79 -3.23 11.40
CA ALA A 113 -0.51 -2.75 11.94
C ALA A 113 -0.67 -2.19 13.36
N LEU A 114 -1.71 -1.40 13.60
CA LEU A 114 -2.05 -0.88 14.94
C LEU A 114 -2.35 -2.00 15.94
N ALA A 115 -2.99 -3.07 15.48
CA ALA A 115 -3.26 -4.25 16.29
C ALA A 115 -2.03 -5.17 16.47
N GLY A 116 -0.88 -4.85 15.87
CA GLY A 116 0.32 -5.68 15.90
C GLY A 116 0.14 -7.00 15.15
N GLN A 117 -0.68 -7.01 14.12
CA GLN A 117 -0.99 -8.19 13.32
C GLN A 117 -0.48 -8.04 11.89
N CYS A 118 0.05 -9.10 11.32
CA CYS A 118 0.33 -9.17 9.90
C CYS A 118 -0.96 -9.30 9.10
N TRP A 119 -0.94 -8.75 7.90
CA TRP A 119 -2.05 -8.88 6.98
C TRP A 119 -1.54 -8.95 5.55
N ARG A 120 -2.11 -9.84 4.77
CA ARG A 120 -1.81 -9.96 3.35
C ARG A 120 -2.85 -9.21 2.53
N TYR A 121 -2.40 -8.29 1.70
CA TYR A 121 -3.27 -7.56 0.78
C TYR A 121 -3.92 -8.55 -0.21
N PRO A 122 -5.23 -8.51 -0.39
CA PRO A 122 -5.90 -9.36 -1.38
C PRO A 122 -5.35 -9.13 -2.78
N LEU A 123 -5.16 -10.21 -3.54
CA LEU A 123 -4.71 -10.25 -4.94
C LEU A 123 -3.28 -9.74 -5.19
N ILE A 124 -2.89 -8.63 -4.60
CA ILE A 124 -1.63 -7.92 -4.87
C ILE A 124 -0.56 -8.10 -3.80
N GLY A 125 -0.92 -8.75 -2.68
CA GLY A 125 -0.02 -8.95 -1.56
C GLY A 125 0.94 -10.12 -1.75
N ARG A 126 2.09 -10.03 -1.08
CA ARG A 126 3.08 -11.10 -1.03
C ARG A 126 2.78 -12.09 0.09
N PRO A 127 3.28 -13.34 -0.01
CA PRO A 127 3.15 -14.31 1.07
C PRO A 127 3.70 -13.77 2.39
N LEU A 128 3.01 -14.05 3.49
CA LEU A 128 3.45 -13.65 4.83
C LEU A 128 4.64 -14.51 5.28
N PRO A 129 5.59 -13.92 6.07
CA PRO A 129 6.62 -14.70 6.75
C PRO A 129 5.99 -15.75 7.69
N PRO A 130 6.63 -16.92 7.89
CA PRO A 130 6.07 -17.99 8.74
C PRO A 130 5.89 -17.59 10.21
N ASP A 131 6.71 -16.67 10.71
CA ASP A 131 6.69 -16.21 12.11
C ASP A 131 5.82 -14.97 12.33
N CYS A 132 4.96 -14.65 11.39
CA CYS A 132 4.16 -13.43 11.41
C CYS A 132 2.94 -13.57 12.31
N PRO A 133 2.72 -12.67 13.30
CA PRO A 133 1.52 -12.69 14.13
C PRO A 133 0.27 -12.35 13.29
N GLN A 134 -0.77 -13.17 13.44
CA GLN A 134 -2.06 -13.03 12.75
C GLN A 134 -3.17 -12.65 13.72
#